data_2ed4cba289cc7abe5bbb6a95587a05db
#
_entry.id   2ed4cba289cc7abe5bbb6a95587a05db
#
_cell.length_a   1.000
_cell.length_b   1.000
_cell.length_c   1.000
_cell.angle_alpha   90.00
_cell.angle_beta   90.00
_cell.angle_gamma   90.00
#
_symmetry.space_group_name_H-M   'P 1'
#
loop_
_entity.id
_entity.type
_entity.pdbx_description
1 polymer ?
#
loop_
_entity_poly.entity_id
_entity_poly.type
_entity_poly.pdbx_seq_one_letter_code
_entity_poly.pdbx_strand_id
1 'polypeptide(L)'
;MANKMLIMMTSGPDTPHRLGTPFFQAMAACALDYEALIVTTMDATLLVKKGVAENLNVKEGAGKSVLDFIRDAKAGGVKLYVCPASLSLHDMTMDDVIPEVDGAMGAAKYTEVGLDDDCRVFCY
;
A
#
# COMPACT_ATOMS: atom_id res chain seq x y z
N MET A 1 -3.26 23.39 -6.31
CA MET A 1 -2.26 22.98 -5.29
C MET A 1 -2.52 21.54 -4.87
N ALA A 2 -1.49 20.73 -4.80
CA ALA A 2 -1.66 19.32 -4.46
C ALA A 2 -2.16 19.17 -3.02
N ASN A 3 -3.17 18.31 -2.83
CA ASN A 3 -3.71 17.99 -1.51
C ASN A 3 -3.88 16.48 -1.32
N LYS A 4 -3.42 15.71 -2.29
CA LYS A 4 -3.58 14.25 -2.33
C LYS A 4 -2.28 13.59 -2.77
N MET A 5 -1.93 12.49 -2.14
CA MET A 5 -0.80 11.65 -2.50
C MET A 5 -1.31 10.28 -2.90
N LEU A 6 -0.86 9.78 -4.05
CA LEU A 6 -1.08 8.42 -4.48
C LEU A 6 0.26 7.69 -4.54
N ILE A 7 0.37 6.61 -3.80
CA ILE A 7 1.55 5.73 -3.85
C ILE A 7 1.17 4.47 -4.61
N MET A 8 1.87 4.23 -5.72
CA MET A 8 1.79 2.99 -6.48
C MET A 8 2.91 2.08 -5.97
N MET A 9 2.54 1.02 -5.28
CA MET A 9 3.51 0.12 -4.65
C MET A 9 3.62 -1.16 -5.46
N THR A 10 4.84 -1.48 -5.91
CA THR A 10 5.14 -2.68 -6.70
C THR A 10 6.12 -3.62 -6.01
N SER A 11 6.87 -3.13 -5.02
CA SER A 11 7.83 -3.94 -4.26
C SER A 11 7.13 -4.94 -3.38
N GLY A 12 7.60 -6.16 -3.37
CA GLY A 12 7.00 -7.28 -2.67
C GLY A 12 7.93 -7.95 -1.66
N PRO A 13 7.59 -9.18 -1.24
CA PRO A 13 8.33 -9.90 -0.20
C PRO A 13 9.81 -10.12 -0.48
N ASP A 14 10.22 -10.09 -1.75
CA ASP A 14 11.62 -10.29 -2.15
C ASP A 14 12.54 -9.14 -1.75
N THR A 15 11.97 -7.97 -1.45
CA THR A 15 12.75 -6.78 -1.10
C THR A 15 12.22 -6.16 0.20
N PRO A 16 12.28 -6.89 1.32
CA PRO A 16 11.64 -6.43 2.57
C PRO A 16 12.18 -5.09 3.07
N HIS A 17 13.43 -4.76 2.80
CA HIS A 17 14.02 -3.48 3.21
C HIS A 17 13.38 -2.25 2.52
N ARG A 18 12.61 -2.45 1.45
CA ARG A 18 11.89 -1.38 0.74
C ARG A 18 10.48 -1.15 1.24
N LEU A 19 10.00 -1.96 2.17
CA LEU A 19 8.57 -2.03 2.49
C LEU A 19 8.12 -1.09 3.61
N GLY A 20 9.04 -0.38 4.25
CA GLY A 20 8.69 0.58 5.31
C GLY A 20 8.37 1.97 4.80
N THR A 21 9.19 2.48 3.89
CA THR A 21 9.11 3.88 3.42
C THR A 21 7.77 4.27 2.81
N PRO A 22 7.12 3.45 1.97
CA PRO A 22 5.81 3.84 1.42
C PRO A 22 4.78 4.12 2.50
N PHE A 23 4.75 3.30 3.55
CA PHE A 23 3.80 3.48 4.65
C PHE A 23 4.15 4.71 5.50
N PHE A 24 5.42 4.93 5.78
CA PHE A 24 5.88 6.13 6.51
C PHE A 24 5.55 7.41 5.75
N GLN A 25 5.80 7.43 4.45
CA GLN A 25 5.55 8.61 3.63
C GLN A 25 4.05 8.92 3.58
N ALA A 26 3.22 7.90 3.42
CA ALA A 26 1.78 8.07 3.43
C ALA A 26 1.28 8.61 4.77
N MET A 27 1.79 8.06 5.88
CA MET A 27 1.46 8.55 7.22
C MET A 27 1.86 10.01 7.40
N ALA A 28 3.05 10.39 6.92
CA ALA A 28 3.53 11.77 7.00
C ALA A 28 2.59 12.72 6.25
N ALA A 29 2.11 12.31 5.09
CA ALA A 29 1.16 13.10 4.32
C ALA A 29 -0.14 13.32 5.12
N CYS A 30 -0.67 12.25 5.73
CA CYS A 30 -1.88 12.35 6.55
C CYS A 30 -1.65 13.26 7.77
N ALA A 31 -0.48 13.18 8.40
CA ALA A 31 -0.14 14.03 9.54
C ALA A 31 -0.06 15.52 9.14
N LEU A 32 0.19 15.80 7.88
CA LEU A 32 0.22 17.16 7.33
C LEU A 32 -1.14 17.58 6.75
N ASP A 33 -2.21 16.84 7.05
CA ASP A 33 -3.58 17.09 6.60
C ASP A 33 -3.80 16.87 5.09
N TYR A 34 -2.93 16.09 4.43
CA TYR A 34 -3.15 15.65 3.06
C TYR A 34 -3.85 14.29 3.06
N GLU A 35 -4.56 14.01 1.97
CA GLU A 35 -5.11 12.68 1.73
C GLU A 35 -4.01 11.78 1.16
N ALA A 36 -3.89 10.57 1.67
CA ALA A 36 -2.91 9.60 1.18
C ALA A 36 -3.56 8.26 0.86
N LEU A 37 -3.29 7.77 -0.36
CA LEU A 37 -3.77 6.48 -0.85
C LEU A 37 -2.57 5.63 -1.27
N ILE A 38 -2.61 4.36 -0.91
CA ILE A 38 -1.66 3.37 -1.40
C ILE A 38 -2.43 2.33 -2.20
N VAL A 39 -1.95 2.05 -3.42
CA VAL A 39 -2.46 0.94 -4.24
C VAL A 39 -1.35 -0.08 -4.38
N THR A 40 -1.61 -1.31 -3.94
CA THR A 40 -0.67 -2.41 -4.15
C THR A 40 -0.93 -3.04 -5.50
N THR A 41 0.12 -3.13 -6.31
CA THR A 41 0.10 -3.76 -7.63
C THR A 41 1.27 -4.72 -7.73
N MET A 42 1.28 -5.56 -8.76
CA MET A 42 2.39 -6.49 -9.02
C MET A 42 2.70 -7.32 -7.77
N ASP A 43 3.97 -7.39 -7.39
CA ASP A 43 4.40 -8.19 -6.23
C ASP A 43 3.99 -7.59 -4.88
N ALA A 44 3.69 -6.30 -4.83
CA ALA A 44 3.18 -5.68 -3.60
C ALA A 44 1.82 -6.24 -3.19
N THR A 45 1.07 -6.82 -4.12
CA THR A 45 -0.19 -7.51 -3.84
C THR A 45 0.00 -8.64 -2.82
N LEU A 46 1.16 -9.30 -2.84
CA LEU A 46 1.46 -10.36 -1.88
C LEU A 46 1.54 -9.84 -0.44
N LEU A 47 1.82 -8.56 -0.25
CA LEU A 47 1.90 -7.97 1.10
C LEU A 47 0.54 -7.92 1.78
N VAL A 48 -0.53 -7.86 1.00
CA VAL A 48 -1.89 -7.81 1.54
C VAL A 48 -2.57 -9.19 1.57
N LYS A 49 -1.85 -10.24 1.16
CA LYS A 49 -2.32 -11.61 1.32
C LYS A 49 -2.23 -12.01 2.80
N LYS A 50 -3.29 -12.63 3.32
CA LYS A 50 -3.31 -13.11 4.70
C LYS A 50 -2.10 -14.00 4.99
N GLY A 51 -1.43 -13.75 6.11
CA GLY A 51 -0.30 -14.56 6.57
C GLY A 51 1.07 -14.15 6.00
N VAL A 52 1.15 -13.15 5.13
CA VAL A 52 2.43 -12.75 4.50
C VAL A 52 3.10 -11.60 5.25
N ALA A 53 2.45 -10.46 5.38
CA ALA A 53 3.07 -9.26 5.96
C ALA A 53 3.48 -9.42 7.42
N GLU A 54 2.77 -10.23 8.18
CA GLU A 54 3.08 -10.49 9.59
C GLU A 54 4.40 -11.25 9.77
N ASN A 55 4.87 -11.93 8.73
CA ASN A 55 6.11 -12.71 8.73
C ASN A 55 7.27 -11.99 8.02
N LEU A 56 7.07 -10.74 7.59
CA LEU A 56 8.08 -9.94 6.92
C LEU A 56 8.54 -8.81 7.82
N ASN A 57 9.86 -8.59 7.86
CA ASN A 57 10.47 -7.50 8.61
C ASN A 57 11.33 -6.66 7.67
N VAL A 58 11.20 -5.33 7.76
CA VAL A 58 12.04 -4.40 6.99
C VAL A 58 13.50 -4.56 7.40
N LYS A 59 13.70 -4.75 8.70
CA LYS A 59 15.02 -5.04 9.27
C LYS A 59 14.89 -6.27 10.16
N GLU A 60 15.69 -7.29 9.89
CA GLU A 60 15.71 -8.51 10.69
C GLU A 60 16.06 -8.19 12.15
N GLY A 61 15.31 -8.76 13.07
CA GLY A 61 15.52 -8.57 14.51
C GLY A 61 14.97 -7.27 15.08
N ALA A 62 14.34 -6.42 14.27
CA ALA A 62 13.80 -5.13 14.74
C ALA A 62 12.50 -5.26 15.53
N GLY A 63 11.85 -6.43 15.49
CA GLY A 63 10.61 -6.69 16.23
C GLY A 63 9.37 -6.00 15.66
N LYS A 64 9.45 -5.43 14.46
CA LYS A 64 8.32 -4.77 13.81
C LYS A 64 8.12 -5.36 12.41
N SER A 65 6.94 -5.96 12.20
CA SER A 65 6.61 -6.58 10.93
C SER A 65 6.08 -5.56 9.91
N VAL A 66 6.04 -5.96 8.65
CA VAL A 66 5.40 -5.16 7.60
C VAL A 66 3.93 -4.95 7.92
N LEU A 67 3.25 -5.94 8.52
CA LEU A 67 1.87 -5.77 8.96
C LEU A 67 1.73 -4.65 10.00
N ASP A 68 2.70 -4.50 10.89
CA ASP A 68 2.71 -3.41 11.87
C ASP A 68 2.78 -2.05 11.16
N PHE A 69 3.60 -1.92 10.11
CA PHE A 69 3.65 -0.70 9.29
C PHE A 69 2.31 -0.42 8.61
N ILE A 70 1.66 -1.46 8.08
CA ILE A 70 0.35 -1.34 7.44
C ILE A 70 -0.67 -0.83 8.47
N ARG A 71 -0.72 -1.43 9.65
CA ARG A 71 -1.66 -1.06 10.70
C ARG A 71 -1.42 0.35 11.21
N ASP A 72 -0.16 0.75 11.37
CA ASP A 72 0.18 2.12 11.77
C ASP A 72 -0.29 3.11 10.71
N ALA A 73 -0.08 2.81 9.43
CA ALA A 73 -0.54 3.67 8.35
C ALA A 73 -2.07 3.81 8.36
N LYS A 74 -2.79 2.70 8.54
CA LYS A 74 -4.25 2.72 8.64
C LYS A 74 -4.71 3.55 9.83
N ALA A 75 -4.08 3.40 10.99
CA ALA A 75 -4.39 4.20 12.16
C ALA A 75 -4.16 5.70 11.93
N GLY A 76 -3.18 6.04 11.08
CA GLY A 76 -2.87 7.41 10.69
C GLY A 76 -3.80 8.01 9.65
N GLY A 77 -4.73 7.24 9.10
CA GLY A 77 -5.70 7.73 8.12
C GLY A 77 -5.40 7.37 6.67
N VAL A 78 -4.36 6.59 6.41
CA VAL A 78 -4.00 6.15 5.05
C VAL A 78 -5.07 5.19 4.51
N LYS A 79 -5.45 5.37 3.23
CA LYS A 79 -6.31 4.44 2.51
C LYS A 79 -5.46 3.44 1.76
N LEU A 80 -5.81 2.17 1.84
CA LEU A 80 -5.06 1.08 1.24
C LEU A 80 -5.95 0.27 0.31
N TYR A 81 -5.51 0.15 -0.94
CA TYR A 81 -6.25 -0.56 -1.98
C TYR A 81 -5.38 -1.62 -2.64
N VAL A 82 -6.03 -2.59 -3.26
CA VAL A 82 -5.37 -3.65 -4.02
C VAL A 82 -5.86 -3.63 -5.47
N CYS A 83 -4.95 -3.83 -6.42
CA CYS A 83 -5.29 -3.89 -7.84
C CYS A 83 -5.88 -5.27 -8.18
N PRO A 84 -7.11 -5.35 -8.70
CA PRO A 84 -7.73 -6.65 -9.02
C PRO A 84 -6.95 -7.48 -10.04
N ALA A 85 -6.35 -6.85 -11.06
CA ALA A 85 -5.55 -7.55 -12.05
C ALA A 85 -4.34 -8.26 -11.40
N SER A 86 -3.76 -7.65 -10.38
CA SER A 86 -2.62 -8.23 -9.65
C SER A 86 -3.04 -9.37 -8.73
N LEU A 87 -4.29 -9.39 -8.27
CA LEU A 87 -4.83 -10.56 -7.56
C LEU A 87 -4.76 -11.78 -8.45
N SER A 88 -5.24 -11.65 -9.69
CA SER A 88 -5.20 -12.76 -10.67
C SER A 88 -3.78 -13.20 -10.98
N LEU A 89 -2.83 -12.26 -11.03
CA LEU A 89 -1.42 -12.56 -11.25
C LEU A 89 -0.86 -13.53 -10.20
N HIS A 90 -1.34 -13.42 -8.98
CA HIS A 90 -0.88 -14.22 -7.84
C HIS A 90 -1.88 -15.30 -7.40
N ASP A 91 -2.84 -15.63 -8.25
CA ASP A 91 -3.87 -16.64 -7.97
C ASP A 91 -4.63 -16.35 -6.66
N MET A 92 -4.91 -15.07 -6.41
CA MET A 92 -5.62 -14.59 -5.22
C MET A 92 -7.03 -14.12 -5.58
N THR A 93 -7.90 -14.13 -4.59
CA THR A 93 -9.20 -13.47 -4.62
C THR A 93 -9.28 -12.48 -3.46
N MET A 94 -10.32 -11.65 -3.41
CA MET A 94 -10.53 -10.72 -2.29
C MET A 94 -10.68 -11.44 -0.94
N ASP A 95 -11.06 -12.72 -0.94
CA ASP A 95 -11.15 -13.53 0.28
C ASP A 95 -9.77 -13.80 0.90
N ASP A 96 -8.71 -13.72 0.10
CA ASP A 96 -7.33 -13.94 0.56
C ASP A 96 -6.68 -12.67 1.12
N VAL A 97 -7.37 -11.54 1.05
CA VAL A 97 -6.82 -10.22 1.38
C VAL A 97 -7.09 -9.87 2.85
N ILE A 98 -6.09 -9.26 3.51
CA ILE A 98 -6.21 -8.84 4.90
C ILE A 98 -7.30 -7.78 5.08
N PRO A 99 -7.93 -7.70 6.28
CA PRO A 99 -9.03 -6.77 6.52
C PRO A 99 -8.63 -5.28 6.51
N GLU A 100 -7.33 -4.99 6.63
CA GLU A 100 -6.82 -3.61 6.57
C GLU A 100 -6.99 -2.96 5.21
N VAL A 101 -7.20 -3.74 4.15
CA VAL A 101 -7.45 -3.22 2.80
C VAL A 101 -8.85 -2.64 2.71
N ASP A 102 -8.94 -1.40 2.23
CA ASP A 102 -10.22 -0.67 2.12
C ASP A 102 -11.06 -1.13 0.92
N GLY A 103 -10.43 -1.74 -0.08
CA GLY A 103 -11.13 -2.24 -1.26
C GLY A 103 -10.20 -2.44 -2.44
N ALA A 104 -10.79 -2.67 -3.61
CA ALA A 104 -10.07 -2.82 -4.85
C ALA A 104 -10.04 -1.49 -5.61
N MET A 105 -8.92 -1.23 -6.27
CA MET A 105 -8.78 -0.07 -7.14
C MET A 105 -8.04 -0.49 -8.41
N GLY A 106 -8.76 -0.54 -9.52
CA GLY A 106 -8.20 -0.95 -10.81
C GLY A 106 -7.49 0.17 -11.53
N ALA A 107 -6.84 -0.17 -12.65
CA ALA A 107 -6.00 0.75 -13.42
C ALA A 107 -6.76 2.01 -13.87
N ALA A 108 -8.00 1.89 -14.31
CA ALA A 108 -8.79 3.06 -14.72
C ALA A 108 -8.95 4.04 -13.56
N LYS A 109 -9.25 3.54 -12.37
CA LYS A 109 -9.47 4.40 -11.20
C LYS A 109 -8.19 5.04 -10.68
N TYR A 110 -7.11 4.28 -10.52
CA TYR A 110 -5.89 4.90 -9.99
C TYR A 110 -5.22 5.82 -11.01
N THR A 111 -5.44 5.59 -12.32
CA THR A 111 -5.00 6.53 -13.34
C THR A 111 -5.78 7.85 -13.25
N GLU A 112 -7.10 7.77 -13.09
CA GLU A 112 -7.94 8.94 -12.90
C GLU A 112 -7.51 9.74 -11.67
N VAL A 113 -7.29 9.07 -10.55
CA VAL A 113 -6.82 9.71 -9.31
C VAL A 113 -5.44 10.37 -9.54
N GLY A 114 -4.52 9.65 -10.17
CA GLY A 114 -3.15 10.14 -10.39
C GLY A 114 -3.05 11.31 -11.36
N LEU A 115 -4.00 11.42 -12.31
CA LEU A 115 -4.01 12.50 -13.27
C LEU A 115 -4.73 13.76 -12.77
N ASP A 116 -5.35 13.71 -11.60
CA ASP A 116 -5.95 14.87 -10.97
C ASP A 116 -4.86 15.91 -10.67
N ASP A 117 -5.12 17.19 -10.98
CA ASP A 117 -4.16 18.27 -10.74
C ASP A 117 -3.79 18.41 -9.25
N ASP A 118 -4.68 17.99 -8.35
CA ASP A 118 -4.47 18.05 -6.91
C ASP A 118 -3.70 16.85 -6.36
N CYS A 119 -3.30 15.91 -7.21
CA CYS A 119 -2.62 14.68 -6.81
C CYS A 119 -1.15 14.67 -7.22
N ARG A 120 -0.30 14.13 -6.35
CA ARG A 120 1.07 13.76 -6.69
C ARG A 120 1.23 12.26 -6.56
N VAL A 121 1.88 11.66 -7.55
CA VAL A 121 2.06 10.21 -7.63
C VAL A 121 3.50 9.85 -7.30
N PHE A 122 3.65 8.85 -6.42
CA PHE A 122 4.94 8.27 -6.06
C PHE A 122 4.88 6.77 -6.33
N CYS A 123 5.96 6.21 -6.87
CA CYS A 123 6.04 4.78 -7.18
C CYS A 123 7.18 4.13 -6.39
N TYR A 124 6.89 2.97 -5.84
CA TYR A 124 7.85 2.18 -5.07
C TYR A 124 7.91 0.74 -5.54
#